data_c400c1c06c410b81d3b7f7e5a1805af9
#
_entry.id   c400c1c06c410b81d3b7f7e5a1805af9
#
_cell.length_a   1.000
_cell.length_b   1.000
_cell.length_c   1.000
_cell.angle_alpha   90.00
_cell.angle_beta   90.00
_cell.angle_gamma   90.00
#
_symmetry.space_group_name_H-M   'P 1'
#
loop_
_entity.id
_entity.type
_entity.pdbx_description
1 polymer ?
#
loop_
_entity_poly.entity_id
_entity_poly.type
_entity_poly.pdbx_seq_one_letter_code
_entity_poly.pdbx_strand_id
1 'polypeptide(L)'
;HECGWVPKCKNCDVSLTMHKVEGQLRCHYCGYTYPIPDKCPSCFSRDIRQRGYGTEKVEERLAELGFSRIARMDLDTTRTKNAYERIINDFSAGRTQILIGTQMVSKGLDFENVSIVGILDADTMLNYPDFRAYEQAFQMLCQVSGRAGRQGRRGVVYLQTRHPDLPVIRQVVENDFPAFFREQCDERQMFSYPPFTRVVYIYLRHSKDNLVESASIEMGGRLRQYFGQRVLGPDKPPVSRIK
;
A
#
# COMPACT_ATOMS: atom_id res chain seq x y z
N HIS A 1 -3.16 -14.53 11.90
CA HIS A 1 -3.29 -15.59 12.88
C HIS A 1 -2.32 -15.33 14.04
N GLU A 2 -2.60 -15.86 15.25
CA GLU A 2 -1.74 -15.69 16.45
C GLU A 2 -0.31 -16.18 16.22
N CYS A 3 -0.14 -17.26 15.46
CA CYS A 3 1.18 -17.82 15.13
C CYS A 3 1.92 -17.07 13.99
N GLY A 4 1.35 -15.99 13.46
CA GLY A 4 1.96 -15.23 12.36
C GLY A 4 1.83 -15.87 10.97
N TRP A 5 1.19 -17.04 10.83
CA TRP A 5 1.01 -17.65 9.51
C TRP A 5 0.17 -16.76 8.59
N VAL A 6 0.66 -16.59 7.37
CA VAL A 6 -0.02 -15.86 6.28
C VAL A 6 -0.02 -16.75 5.04
N PRO A 7 -1.18 -16.97 4.39
CA PRO A 7 -1.25 -17.76 3.17
C PRO A 7 -0.48 -17.11 2.04
N LYS A 8 0.36 -17.89 1.35
CA LYS A 8 1.17 -17.43 0.20
C LYS A 8 0.69 -18.07 -1.10
N CYS A 9 0.86 -17.35 -2.19
CA CYS A 9 0.58 -17.87 -3.52
C CYS A 9 1.60 -18.95 -3.91
N LYS A 10 1.16 -20.00 -4.62
CA LYS A 10 2.07 -21.04 -5.17
C LYS A 10 2.94 -20.51 -6.31
N ASN A 11 2.43 -19.54 -7.06
CA ASN A 11 3.04 -19.08 -8.30
C ASN A 11 3.83 -17.76 -8.12
N CYS A 12 3.48 -16.98 -7.09
CA CYS A 12 4.05 -15.67 -6.82
C CYS A 12 4.52 -15.57 -5.37
N ASP A 13 5.52 -14.77 -5.11
CA ASP A 13 6.05 -14.56 -3.74
C ASP A 13 5.25 -13.49 -2.99
N VAL A 14 3.93 -13.57 -3.06
CA VAL A 14 3.01 -12.64 -2.42
C VAL A 14 1.99 -13.38 -1.55
N SER A 15 1.47 -12.69 -0.56
CA SER A 15 0.37 -13.19 0.25
C SER A 15 -0.92 -13.24 -0.57
N LEU A 16 -1.77 -14.20 -0.24
CA LEU A 16 -3.12 -14.30 -0.80
C LEU A 16 -4.07 -13.36 -0.04
N THR A 17 -5.01 -12.78 -0.76
CA THR A 17 -6.07 -11.96 -0.18
C THR A 17 -7.32 -12.81 0.02
N MET A 18 -7.99 -12.66 1.17
CA MET A 18 -9.23 -13.33 1.49
C MET A 18 -10.41 -12.59 0.86
N HIS A 19 -11.16 -13.30 0.02
CA HIS A 19 -12.45 -12.85 -0.54
C HIS A 19 -13.56 -13.63 0.18
N LYS A 20 -14.17 -13.01 1.18
CA LYS A 20 -15.17 -13.67 2.05
C LYS A 20 -16.42 -14.09 1.29
N VAL A 21 -16.95 -13.23 0.41
CA VAL A 21 -18.16 -13.50 -0.38
C VAL A 21 -17.96 -14.72 -1.28
N GLU A 22 -16.78 -14.86 -1.86
CA GLU A 22 -16.41 -15.98 -2.72
C GLU A 22 -15.92 -17.21 -1.92
N GLY A 23 -15.70 -17.06 -0.60
CA GLY A 23 -15.20 -18.13 0.27
C GLY A 23 -13.79 -18.61 -0.08
N GLN A 24 -12.95 -17.77 -0.67
CA GLN A 24 -11.64 -18.16 -1.19
C GLN A 24 -10.53 -17.15 -0.92
N LEU A 25 -9.30 -17.65 -0.94
CA LEU A 25 -8.08 -16.85 -0.97
C LEU A 25 -7.65 -16.67 -2.42
N ARG A 26 -7.27 -15.45 -2.83
CA ARG A 26 -6.92 -15.13 -4.23
C ARG A 26 -5.61 -14.37 -4.32
N CYS A 27 -4.81 -14.69 -5.31
CA CYS A 27 -3.66 -13.92 -5.71
C CYS A 27 -4.07 -12.85 -6.73
N HIS A 28 -3.90 -11.57 -6.41
CA HIS A 28 -4.23 -10.48 -7.32
C HIS A 28 -3.25 -10.32 -8.50
N TYR A 29 -2.11 -11.03 -8.47
CA TYR A 29 -1.13 -10.98 -9.56
C TYR A 29 -1.39 -12.03 -10.64
N CYS A 30 -1.57 -13.28 -10.24
CA CYS A 30 -1.75 -14.38 -11.22
C CYS A 30 -3.17 -14.98 -11.23
N GLY A 31 -4.09 -14.48 -10.40
CA GLY A 31 -5.46 -14.99 -10.31
C GLY A 31 -5.60 -16.35 -9.62
N TYR A 32 -4.50 -16.96 -9.14
CA TYR A 32 -4.55 -18.24 -8.44
C TYR A 32 -5.47 -18.17 -7.22
N THR A 33 -6.37 -19.14 -7.09
CA THR A 33 -7.32 -19.23 -5.98
C THR A 33 -7.03 -20.45 -5.11
N TYR A 34 -7.33 -20.33 -3.82
CA TYR A 34 -7.15 -21.36 -2.82
C TYR A 34 -8.32 -21.31 -1.83
N PRO A 35 -8.90 -22.46 -1.43
CA PRO A 35 -9.95 -22.46 -0.42
C PRO A 35 -9.42 -21.92 0.91
N ILE A 36 -10.28 -21.25 1.66
CA ILE A 36 -9.96 -20.81 3.03
C ILE A 36 -9.81 -22.08 3.88
N PRO A 37 -8.66 -22.33 4.51
CA PRO A 37 -8.49 -23.54 5.31
C PRO A 37 -9.30 -23.45 6.62
N ASP A 38 -9.92 -24.53 7.03
CA ASP A 38 -10.68 -24.61 8.29
C ASP A 38 -9.78 -24.50 9.52
N LYS A 39 -8.50 -24.83 9.38
CA LYS A 39 -7.48 -24.79 10.42
C LYS A 39 -6.20 -24.18 9.86
N CYS A 40 -5.51 -23.43 10.70
CA CYS A 40 -4.18 -22.91 10.36
C CYS A 40 -3.21 -24.07 10.04
N PRO A 41 -2.59 -24.12 8.85
CA PRO A 41 -1.64 -25.19 8.51
C PRO A 41 -0.39 -25.22 9.39
N SER A 42 -0.08 -24.12 10.08
CA SER A 42 1.13 -24.00 10.91
C SER A 42 0.89 -24.41 12.38
N CYS A 43 -0.25 -24.02 12.97
CA CYS A 43 -0.51 -24.27 14.39
C CYS A 43 -1.85 -24.98 14.67
N PHE A 44 -2.56 -25.41 13.65
CA PHE A 44 -3.83 -26.15 13.69
C PHE A 44 -4.99 -25.45 14.40
N SER A 45 -4.82 -24.19 14.81
CA SER A 45 -5.92 -23.40 15.38
C SER A 45 -7.00 -23.13 14.33
N ARG A 46 -8.26 -23.12 14.76
CA ARG A 46 -9.41 -22.75 13.90
C ARG A 46 -9.64 -21.24 13.83
N ASP A 47 -8.95 -20.45 14.65
CA ASP A 47 -9.12 -18.99 14.70
C ASP A 47 -8.30 -18.32 13.58
N ILE A 48 -8.75 -18.44 12.35
CA ILE A 48 -8.16 -17.77 11.19
C ILE A 48 -8.85 -16.42 11.04
N ARG A 49 -8.14 -15.35 11.43
CA ARG A 49 -8.66 -13.99 11.34
C ARG A 49 -8.08 -13.25 10.15
N GLN A 50 -8.92 -12.55 9.43
CA GLN A 50 -8.49 -11.58 8.44
C GLN A 50 -7.84 -10.40 9.18
N ARG A 51 -6.54 -10.18 8.94
CA ARG A 51 -5.85 -8.97 9.38
C ARG A 51 -5.78 -7.98 8.21
N GLY A 52 -5.91 -6.70 8.53
CA GLY A 52 -5.92 -5.61 7.57
C GLY A 52 -7.33 -5.05 7.32
N TYR A 53 -7.35 -3.79 6.92
CA TYR A 53 -8.57 -3.08 6.57
C TYR A 53 -8.71 -3.09 5.04
N GLY A 54 -9.12 -4.24 4.47
CA GLY A 54 -9.59 -4.26 3.10
C GLY A 54 -10.86 -3.40 2.95
N THR A 55 -11.07 -2.80 1.79
CA THR A 55 -12.23 -1.94 1.51
C THR A 55 -13.55 -2.63 1.82
N GLU A 56 -13.66 -3.93 1.55
CA GLU A 56 -14.82 -4.76 1.87
C GLU A 56 -15.11 -4.82 3.38
N LYS A 57 -14.08 -5.04 4.19
CA LYS A 57 -14.24 -5.10 5.64
C LYS A 57 -14.61 -3.75 6.26
N VAL A 58 -14.11 -2.65 5.68
CA VAL A 58 -14.49 -1.30 6.10
C VAL A 58 -15.94 -1.04 5.77
N GLU A 59 -16.42 -1.44 4.58
CA GLU A 59 -17.80 -1.35 4.16
C GLU A 59 -18.73 -2.15 5.10
N GLU A 60 -18.42 -3.42 5.37
CA GLU A 60 -19.15 -4.28 6.32
C GLU A 60 -19.28 -3.58 7.69
N ARG A 61 -18.14 -3.07 8.21
CA ARG A 61 -18.13 -2.45 9.54
C ARG A 61 -18.96 -1.17 9.61
N LEU A 62 -18.96 -0.36 8.57
CA LEU A 62 -19.80 0.83 8.49
C LEU A 62 -21.28 0.46 8.38
N ALA A 63 -21.62 -0.58 7.62
CA ALA A 63 -22.99 -1.08 7.53
C ALA A 63 -23.49 -1.60 8.91
N GLU A 64 -22.65 -2.34 9.66
CA GLU A 64 -22.95 -2.76 11.05
C GLU A 64 -23.20 -1.57 11.99
N LEU A 65 -22.56 -0.42 11.75
CA LEU A 65 -22.76 0.82 12.49
C LEU A 65 -24.00 1.61 12.03
N GLY A 66 -24.78 1.08 11.08
CA GLY A 66 -26.03 1.66 10.62
C GLY A 66 -25.92 2.62 9.43
N PHE A 67 -24.75 2.73 8.80
CA PHE A 67 -24.61 3.51 7.57
C PHE A 67 -25.10 2.70 6.37
N SER A 68 -25.94 3.31 5.51
CA SER A 68 -26.56 2.62 4.37
C SER A 68 -26.15 3.16 2.99
N ARG A 69 -25.71 4.43 2.92
CA ARG A 69 -25.32 5.08 1.66
C ARG A 69 -23.79 5.06 1.48
N ILE A 70 -23.24 3.85 1.34
CA ILE A 70 -21.81 3.56 1.20
C ILE A 70 -21.54 3.14 -0.24
N ALA A 71 -20.44 3.61 -0.81
CA ALA A 71 -19.91 3.10 -2.06
C ALA A 71 -18.44 2.72 -1.89
N ARG A 72 -18.02 1.66 -2.58
CA ARG A 72 -16.65 1.17 -2.60
C ARG A 72 -16.03 1.41 -3.97
N MET A 73 -14.79 1.93 -3.98
CA MET A 73 -14.01 2.19 -5.17
C MET A 73 -12.65 1.48 -5.05
N ASP A 74 -12.57 0.30 -5.60
CA ASP A 74 -11.39 -0.53 -5.68
C ASP A 74 -11.32 -1.25 -7.03
N LEU A 75 -10.28 -2.08 -7.25
CA LEU A 75 -10.11 -2.82 -8.50
C LEU A 75 -11.28 -3.76 -8.82
N ASP A 76 -11.97 -4.28 -7.80
CA ASP A 76 -13.08 -5.21 -8.01
C ASP A 76 -14.36 -4.49 -8.41
N THR A 77 -14.62 -3.32 -7.83
CA THR A 77 -15.83 -2.52 -8.10
C THR A 77 -15.70 -1.62 -9.32
N THR A 78 -14.49 -1.34 -9.79
CA THR A 78 -14.20 -0.41 -10.90
C THR A 78 -13.65 -1.08 -12.15
N ARG A 79 -13.97 -2.36 -12.39
CA ARG A 79 -13.51 -3.12 -13.56
C ARG A 79 -13.97 -2.53 -14.90
N THR A 80 -15.08 -1.81 -14.93
CA THR A 80 -15.58 -1.14 -16.11
C THR A 80 -15.57 0.38 -15.93
N LYS A 81 -15.32 1.11 -17.02
CA LYS A 81 -15.34 2.58 -17.02
C LYS A 81 -16.68 3.12 -16.51
N ASN A 82 -17.80 2.53 -16.92
CA ASN A 82 -19.15 2.95 -16.51
C ASN A 82 -19.38 2.78 -15.01
N ALA A 83 -18.84 1.71 -14.38
CA ALA A 83 -18.94 1.51 -12.94
C ALA A 83 -18.19 2.59 -12.16
N TYR A 84 -16.98 2.92 -12.63
CA TYR A 84 -16.15 3.97 -12.05
C TYR A 84 -16.85 5.33 -12.12
N GLU A 85 -17.33 5.74 -13.31
CA GLU A 85 -18.03 7.02 -13.51
C GLU A 85 -19.31 7.11 -12.68
N ARG A 86 -20.07 6.02 -12.58
CA ARG A 86 -21.29 5.98 -11.75
C ARG A 86 -20.99 6.23 -10.28
N ILE A 87 -19.98 5.57 -9.71
CA ILE A 87 -19.59 5.76 -8.29
C ILE A 87 -19.24 7.22 -8.03
N ILE A 88 -18.44 7.84 -8.91
CA ILE A 88 -18.06 9.26 -8.78
C ILE A 88 -19.28 10.17 -8.85
N ASN A 89 -20.15 9.98 -9.84
CA ASN A 89 -21.34 10.81 -10.04
C ASN A 89 -22.31 10.67 -8.86
N ASP A 90 -22.49 9.47 -8.31
CA ASP A 90 -23.35 9.22 -7.17
C ASP A 90 -22.82 9.89 -5.89
N PHE A 91 -21.51 9.86 -5.69
CA PHE A 91 -20.87 10.52 -4.55
C PHE A 91 -20.90 12.04 -4.70
N SER A 92 -20.57 12.57 -5.87
CA SER A 92 -20.63 14.02 -6.15
C SER A 92 -22.04 14.60 -6.00
N ALA A 93 -23.05 13.83 -6.40
CA ALA A 93 -24.47 14.22 -6.27
C ALA A 93 -25.05 14.00 -4.86
N GLY A 94 -24.26 13.52 -3.89
CA GLY A 94 -24.70 13.25 -2.53
C GLY A 94 -25.65 12.05 -2.37
N ARG A 95 -25.82 11.22 -3.42
CA ARG A 95 -26.55 9.94 -3.32
C ARG A 95 -25.81 8.94 -2.46
N THR A 96 -24.49 8.96 -2.50
CA THR A 96 -23.59 8.24 -1.61
C THR A 96 -23.05 9.19 -0.55
N GLN A 97 -23.03 8.77 0.71
CA GLN A 97 -22.51 9.57 1.83
C GLN A 97 -21.08 9.23 2.18
N ILE A 98 -20.70 7.96 2.02
CA ILE A 98 -19.38 7.46 2.38
C ILE A 98 -18.78 6.77 1.15
N LEU A 99 -17.64 7.26 0.73
CA LEU A 99 -16.82 6.64 -0.32
C LEU A 99 -15.61 5.96 0.32
N ILE A 100 -15.52 4.65 0.17
CA ILE A 100 -14.39 3.83 0.63
C ILE A 100 -13.53 3.51 -0.56
N GLY A 101 -12.22 3.66 -0.43
CA GLY A 101 -11.34 3.28 -1.52
C GLY A 101 -9.88 3.16 -1.11
N THR A 102 -9.09 2.72 -2.07
CA THR A 102 -7.64 2.66 -1.99
C THR A 102 -7.04 3.95 -2.56
N GLN A 103 -5.79 3.92 -2.94
CA GLN A 103 -5.10 5.04 -3.61
C GLN A 103 -5.84 5.60 -4.85
N MET A 104 -6.77 4.83 -5.43
CA MET A 104 -7.58 5.28 -6.56
C MET A 104 -8.45 6.50 -6.23
N VAL A 105 -8.94 6.60 -4.97
CA VAL A 105 -9.77 7.72 -4.51
C VAL A 105 -8.94 8.99 -4.29
N SER A 106 -7.65 8.84 -4.05
CA SER A 106 -6.75 9.98 -3.79
C SER A 106 -6.29 10.70 -5.06
N LYS A 107 -6.27 10.01 -6.22
CA LYS A 107 -5.71 10.55 -7.46
C LYS A 107 -6.79 11.07 -8.41
N GLY A 108 -6.64 12.35 -8.82
CA GLY A 108 -7.41 12.93 -9.92
C GLY A 108 -8.90 13.19 -9.68
N LEU A 109 -9.45 12.85 -8.52
CA LEU A 109 -10.83 13.12 -8.17
C LEU A 109 -10.93 14.40 -7.36
N ASP A 110 -11.88 15.27 -7.72
CA ASP A 110 -12.18 16.49 -7.00
C ASP A 110 -13.62 16.48 -6.52
N PHE A 111 -13.80 16.42 -5.21
CA PHE A 111 -15.11 16.42 -4.58
C PHE A 111 -15.28 17.69 -3.74
N GLU A 112 -16.29 18.48 -4.05
CA GLU A 112 -16.52 19.78 -3.38
C GLU A 112 -17.11 19.65 -1.97
N ASN A 113 -17.81 18.53 -1.69
CA ASN A 113 -18.64 18.37 -0.48
C ASN A 113 -18.08 17.34 0.52
N VAL A 114 -16.76 17.17 0.60
CA VAL A 114 -16.15 16.25 1.56
C VAL A 114 -15.86 16.98 2.87
N SER A 115 -16.56 16.62 3.95
CA SER A 115 -16.38 17.20 5.28
C SER A 115 -15.38 16.44 6.11
N ILE A 116 -15.30 15.12 5.94
CA ILE A 116 -14.44 14.24 6.74
C ILE A 116 -13.66 13.31 5.82
N VAL A 117 -12.37 13.16 6.11
CA VAL A 117 -11.50 12.18 5.49
C VAL A 117 -10.90 11.28 6.55
N GLY A 118 -11.03 9.96 6.37
CA GLY A 118 -10.40 8.94 7.21
C GLY A 118 -9.28 8.22 6.45
N ILE A 119 -8.09 8.24 6.99
CA ILE A 119 -6.93 7.50 6.47
C ILE A 119 -6.63 6.35 7.42
N LEU A 120 -6.86 5.12 6.96
CA LEU A 120 -6.65 3.93 7.75
C LEU A 120 -5.28 3.32 7.45
N ASP A 121 -4.57 2.91 8.51
CA ASP A 121 -3.29 2.19 8.44
C ASP A 121 -2.21 2.93 7.62
N ALA A 122 -1.90 4.18 8.00
CA ALA A 122 -0.84 4.97 7.38
C ALA A 122 0.54 4.27 7.46
N ASP A 123 0.73 3.41 8.45
CA ASP A 123 1.98 2.67 8.68
C ASP A 123 2.36 1.77 7.51
N THR A 124 1.39 1.22 6.77
CA THR A 124 1.65 0.38 5.60
C THR A 124 2.45 1.12 4.52
N MET A 125 2.21 2.41 4.34
CA MET A 125 2.95 3.23 3.37
C MET A 125 4.36 3.55 3.88
N LEU A 126 4.50 3.81 5.18
CA LEU A 126 5.77 4.18 5.80
C LEU A 126 6.75 3.01 5.88
N ASN A 127 6.25 1.79 6.03
CA ASN A 127 7.05 0.57 6.14
C ASN A 127 7.40 -0.08 4.79
N TYR A 128 7.15 0.61 3.68
CA TYR A 128 7.53 0.08 2.36
C TYR A 128 9.05 0.12 2.19
N PRO A 129 9.71 -0.96 1.72
CA PRO A 129 11.17 -1.02 1.60
C PRO A 129 11.69 -0.26 0.35
N ASP A 130 11.54 1.03 0.34
CA ASP A 130 12.05 1.96 -0.68
C ASP A 130 12.51 3.23 0.03
N PHE A 131 13.63 3.80 -0.36
CA PHE A 131 14.15 5.04 0.22
C PHE A 131 13.22 6.24 0.02
N ARG A 132 12.23 6.14 -0.89
CA ARG A 132 11.19 7.14 -1.14
C ARG A 132 9.90 6.87 -0.37
N ALA A 133 9.87 5.87 0.51
CA ALA A 133 8.63 5.50 1.19
C ALA A 133 8.01 6.68 1.95
N TYR A 134 8.83 7.43 2.69
CA TYR A 134 8.36 8.62 3.44
C TYR A 134 7.91 9.74 2.52
N GLU A 135 8.60 9.97 1.40
CA GLU A 135 8.19 10.97 0.41
C GLU A 135 6.84 10.61 -0.23
N GLN A 136 6.68 9.36 -0.64
CA GLN A 136 5.42 8.88 -1.22
C GLN A 136 4.27 8.92 -0.20
N ALA A 137 4.55 8.56 1.06
CA ALA A 137 3.59 8.66 2.15
C ALA A 137 3.19 10.11 2.41
N PHE A 138 4.15 11.03 2.57
CA PHE A 138 3.89 12.45 2.78
C PHE A 138 3.03 13.04 1.66
N GLN A 139 3.41 12.82 0.40
CA GLN A 139 2.66 13.32 -0.76
C GLN A 139 1.23 12.79 -0.78
N MET A 140 1.04 11.49 -0.52
CA MET A 140 -0.28 10.88 -0.53
C MET A 140 -1.14 11.37 0.63
N LEU A 141 -0.59 11.40 1.86
CA LEU A 141 -1.30 11.86 3.04
C LEU A 141 -1.73 13.33 2.90
N CYS A 142 -0.84 14.20 2.42
CA CYS A 142 -1.19 15.61 2.14
C CYS A 142 -2.24 15.73 1.03
N GLN A 143 -2.12 14.94 -0.04
CA GLN A 143 -3.09 14.95 -1.14
C GLN A 143 -4.50 14.55 -0.68
N VAL A 144 -4.59 13.49 0.13
CA VAL A 144 -5.88 13.01 0.66
C VAL A 144 -6.42 13.97 1.69
N SER A 145 -5.57 14.51 2.57
CA SER A 145 -5.96 15.51 3.57
C SER A 145 -6.52 16.78 2.94
N GLY A 146 -5.94 17.23 1.83
CA GLY A 146 -6.41 18.38 1.06
C GLY A 146 -7.78 18.20 0.39
N ARG A 147 -8.41 17.02 0.52
CA ARG A 147 -9.79 16.78 0.05
C ARG A 147 -10.87 17.21 1.05
N ALA A 148 -10.51 17.28 2.34
CA ALA A 148 -11.44 17.72 3.37
C ALA A 148 -11.58 19.25 3.41
N GLY A 149 -12.81 19.75 3.50
CA GLY A 149 -13.08 21.16 3.79
C GLY A 149 -12.80 22.12 2.64
N ARG A 150 -13.63 22.12 1.62
CA ARG A 150 -13.61 23.10 0.53
C ARG A 150 -14.76 24.10 0.66
N GLN A 151 -14.74 25.17 -0.15
CA GLN A 151 -15.77 26.20 -0.22
C GLN A 151 -16.01 26.93 1.13
N GLY A 152 -14.94 27.20 1.89
CA GLY A 152 -15.04 27.92 3.16
C GLY A 152 -15.53 27.06 4.33
N ARG A 153 -15.76 25.77 4.17
CA ARG A 153 -16.10 24.84 5.24
C ARG A 153 -14.83 24.18 5.79
N ARG A 154 -14.69 24.14 7.10
CA ARG A 154 -13.57 23.46 7.76
C ARG A 154 -13.79 21.95 7.67
N GLY A 155 -12.85 21.24 7.03
CA GLY A 155 -12.84 19.79 7.01
C GLY A 155 -12.06 19.19 8.17
N VAL A 156 -12.32 17.92 8.48
CA VAL A 156 -11.61 17.17 9.50
C VAL A 156 -10.95 15.95 8.85
N VAL A 157 -9.69 15.71 9.19
CA VAL A 157 -8.93 14.55 8.72
C VAL A 157 -8.57 13.70 9.92
N TYR A 158 -8.93 12.43 9.87
CA TYR A 158 -8.52 11.42 10.85
C TYR A 158 -7.45 10.53 10.23
N LEU A 159 -6.26 10.57 10.79
CA LEU A 159 -5.13 9.74 10.37
C LEU A 159 -4.86 8.68 11.42
N GLN A 160 -5.04 7.41 11.04
CA GLN A 160 -4.77 6.28 11.92
C GLN A 160 -3.36 5.76 11.72
N THR A 161 -2.57 5.78 12.78
CA THR A 161 -1.19 5.27 12.83
C THR A 161 -0.87 4.70 14.21
N ARG A 162 0.08 3.79 14.28
CA ARG A 162 0.67 3.28 15.53
C ARG A 162 1.83 4.14 16.03
N HIS A 163 2.33 5.00 15.16
CA HIS A 163 3.51 5.82 15.39
C HIS A 163 3.21 7.32 15.18
N PRO A 164 2.33 7.92 16.01
CA PRO A 164 1.93 9.32 15.85
C PRO A 164 3.09 10.30 16.03
N ASP A 165 4.14 9.87 16.72
CA ASP A 165 5.30 10.70 17.03
C ASP A 165 6.37 10.71 15.92
N LEU A 166 6.20 9.94 14.84
CA LEU A 166 7.12 9.99 13.71
C LEU A 166 7.16 11.39 13.09
N PRO A 167 8.35 11.94 12.80
CA PRO A 167 8.50 13.27 12.22
C PRO A 167 7.62 13.48 10.99
N VAL A 168 7.59 12.53 10.07
CA VAL A 168 6.77 12.60 8.84
C VAL A 168 5.28 12.75 9.15
N ILE A 169 4.75 12.10 10.19
CA ILE A 169 3.34 12.22 10.59
C ILE A 169 3.04 13.63 11.11
N ARG A 170 3.91 14.19 11.97
CA ARG A 170 3.78 15.56 12.46
C ARG A 170 3.83 16.56 11.31
N GLN A 171 4.81 16.40 10.41
CA GLN A 171 4.98 17.27 9.23
C GLN A 171 3.75 17.24 8.31
N VAL A 172 3.09 16.06 8.16
CA VAL A 172 1.81 15.96 7.43
C VAL A 172 0.70 16.72 8.16
N VAL A 173 0.56 16.54 9.47
CA VAL A 173 -0.48 17.20 10.28
C VAL A 173 -0.33 18.71 10.27
N GLU A 174 0.91 19.21 10.36
CA GLU A 174 1.27 20.61 10.36
C GLU A 174 1.37 21.19 8.94
N ASN A 175 1.33 20.35 7.92
CA ASN A 175 1.58 20.70 6.50
C ASN A 175 2.94 21.38 6.31
N ASP A 176 3.95 20.93 7.07
CA ASP A 176 5.31 21.48 7.05
C ASP A 176 6.20 20.77 6.01
N PHE A 177 5.94 21.06 4.73
CA PHE A 177 6.78 20.58 3.64
C PHE A 177 8.25 21.04 3.74
N PRO A 178 8.58 22.29 4.15
CA PRO A 178 9.96 22.69 4.29
C PRO A 178 10.76 21.88 5.30
N ALA A 179 10.19 21.52 6.45
CA ALA A 179 10.85 20.66 7.44
C ALA A 179 11.02 19.25 6.89
N PHE A 180 9.97 18.67 6.30
CA PHE A 180 10.02 17.37 5.65
C PHE A 180 11.12 17.32 4.57
N PHE A 181 11.17 18.32 3.70
CA PHE A 181 12.15 18.37 2.62
C PHE A 181 13.59 18.40 3.15
N ARG A 182 13.89 19.22 4.17
CA ARG A 182 15.23 19.27 4.79
C ARG A 182 15.63 17.93 5.35
N GLU A 183 14.76 17.30 6.16
CA GLU A 183 15.02 16.00 6.78
C GLU A 183 15.28 14.91 5.72
N GLN A 184 14.47 14.86 4.65
CA GLN A 184 14.67 13.91 3.57
C GLN A 184 15.96 14.17 2.78
N CYS A 185 16.37 15.42 2.59
CA CYS A 185 17.66 15.74 1.98
C CYS A 185 18.84 15.28 2.84
N ASP A 186 18.80 15.55 4.12
CA ASP A 186 19.85 15.17 5.07
C ASP A 186 20.01 13.64 5.14
N GLU A 187 18.89 12.92 5.23
CA GLU A 187 18.87 11.45 5.21
C GLU A 187 19.46 10.89 3.89
N ARG A 188 19.03 11.41 2.75
CA ARG A 188 19.53 10.97 1.44
C ARG A 188 21.00 11.27 1.25
N GLN A 189 21.49 12.38 1.75
CA GLN A 189 22.91 12.72 1.72
C GLN A 189 23.72 11.74 2.60
N MET A 190 23.24 11.48 3.81
CA MET A 190 23.89 10.55 4.76
C MET A 190 24.00 9.13 4.19
N PHE A 191 22.94 8.64 3.55
CA PHE A 191 22.89 7.29 2.99
C PHE A 191 23.30 7.20 1.51
N SER A 192 23.81 8.29 0.94
CA SER A 192 24.21 8.34 -0.48
C SER A 192 23.07 7.92 -1.43
N TYR A 193 21.87 8.46 -1.22
CA TYR A 193 20.73 8.29 -2.12
C TYR A 193 20.58 9.46 -3.11
N PRO A 194 19.84 9.27 -4.20
CA PRO A 194 19.47 10.36 -5.10
C PRO A 194 18.76 11.52 -4.37
N PRO A 195 19.01 12.78 -4.71
CA PRO A 195 19.76 13.28 -5.89
C PRO A 195 21.28 13.40 -5.70
N PHE A 196 21.81 13.15 -4.49
CA PHE A 196 23.22 13.33 -4.17
C PHE A 196 24.12 12.31 -4.89
N THR A 197 23.59 11.12 -5.17
CA THR A 197 24.24 10.08 -5.96
C THR A 197 23.28 9.55 -7.03
N ARG A 198 23.81 8.70 -7.92
CA ARG A 198 22.98 7.95 -8.86
C ARG A 198 22.96 6.49 -8.44
N VAL A 199 21.77 5.92 -8.31
CA VAL A 199 21.56 4.50 -8.04
C VAL A 199 21.15 3.80 -9.34
N VAL A 200 21.87 2.73 -9.67
CA VAL A 200 21.57 1.88 -10.83
C VAL A 200 21.14 0.51 -10.30
N TYR A 201 19.91 0.09 -10.64
CA TYR A 201 19.41 -1.23 -10.32
C TYR A 201 19.62 -2.18 -11.50
N ILE A 202 20.30 -3.31 -11.25
CA ILE A 202 20.50 -4.37 -12.23
C ILE A 202 19.62 -5.54 -11.81
N TYR A 203 18.60 -5.86 -12.59
CA TYR A 203 17.68 -6.95 -12.32
C TYR A 203 18.05 -8.16 -13.16
N LEU A 204 18.33 -9.27 -12.50
CA LEU A 204 18.48 -10.58 -13.13
C LEU A 204 17.19 -11.37 -12.96
N ARG A 205 16.67 -11.93 -14.05
CA ARG A 205 15.42 -12.70 -14.05
C ARG A 205 15.57 -14.00 -14.83
N HIS A 206 15.16 -15.09 -14.22
CA HIS A 206 15.07 -16.39 -14.87
C HIS A 206 14.05 -17.27 -14.15
N SER A 207 13.51 -18.31 -14.82
CA SER A 207 12.55 -19.25 -14.24
C SER A 207 13.15 -20.19 -13.20
N LYS A 208 14.46 -20.38 -13.21
CA LYS A 208 15.21 -21.23 -12.26
C LYS A 208 15.95 -20.35 -11.26
N ASP A 209 15.57 -20.40 -9.99
CA ASP A 209 16.12 -19.56 -8.93
C ASP A 209 17.63 -19.78 -8.74
N ASN A 210 18.10 -21.02 -8.81
CA ASN A 210 19.53 -21.35 -8.65
C ASN A 210 20.42 -20.68 -9.72
N LEU A 211 19.93 -20.54 -10.96
CA LEU A 211 20.68 -19.86 -12.01
C LEU A 211 20.73 -18.35 -11.76
N VAL A 212 19.64 -17.75 -11.27
CA VAL A 212 19.63 -16.32 -10.90
C VAL A 212 20.59 -16.06 -9.76
N GLU A 213 20.57 -16.91 -8.74
CA GLU A 213 21.45 -16.79 -7.58
C GLU A 213 22.91 -16.88 -7.97
N SER A 214 23.31 -17.92 -8.71
CA SER A 214 24.69 -18.09 -9.18
C SER A 214 25.14 -16.92 -10.06
N ALA A 215 24.33 -16.52 -11.03
CA ALA A 215 24.64 -15.40 -11.93
C ALA A 215 24.72 -14.06 -11.19
N SER A 216 23.88 -13.84 -10.18
CA SER A 216 23.90 -12.60 -9.40
C SER A 216 25.14 -12.49 -8.52
N ILE A 217 25.57 -13.59 -7.91
CA ILE A 217 26.80 -13.65 -7.12
C ILE A 217 28.02 -13.39 -8.02
N GLU A 218 28.11 -14.06 -9.16
CA GLU A 218 29.19 -13.88 -10.11
C GLU A 218 29.25 -12.45 -10.65
N MET A 219 28.10 -11.90 -11.10
CA MET A 219 28.02 -10.52 -11.59
C MET A 219 28.40 -9.52 -10.49
N GLY A 220 27.88 -9.70 -9.27
CA GLY A 220 28.21 -8.86 -8.12
C GLY A 220 29.72 -8.87 -7.81
N GLY A 221 30.35 -10.05 -7.89
CA GLY A 221 31.80 -10.20 -7.72
C GLY A 221 32.60 -9.44 -8.78
N ARG A 222 32.23 -9.60 -10.06
CA ARG A 222 32.86 -8.87 -11.18
C ARG A 222 32.69 -7.35 -11.06
N LEU A 223 31.50 -6.88 -10.74
CA LEU A 223 31.23 -5.45 -10.58
C LEU A 223 32.02 -4.85 -9.41
N ARG A 224 32.18 -5.58 -8.30
CA ARG A 224 33.00 -5.11 -7.16
C ARG A 224 34.48 -4.95 -7.49
N GLN A 225 35.02 -5.70 -8.45
CA GLN A 225 36.40 -5.50 -8.92
C GLN A 225 36.60 -4.10 -9.54
N TYR A 226 35.57 -3.55 -10.21
CA TYR A 226 35.62 -2.23 -10.85
C TYR A 226 35.12 -1.10 -9.97
N PHE A 227 34.07 -1.35 -9.16
CA PHE A 227 33.33 -0.30 -8.45
C PHE A 227 33.48 -0.38 -6.93
N GLY A 228 34.13 -1.43 -6.39
CA GLY A 228 34.41 -1.60 -4.97
C GLY A 228 33.13 -1.61 -4.12
N GLN A 229 33.16 -0.86 -3.02
CA GLN A 229 32.07 -0.76 -2.06
C GLN A 229 30.80 -0.06 -2.59
N ARG A 230 30.84 0.52 -3.78
CA ARG A 230 29.66 1.11 -4.44
C ARG A 230 28.70 0.06 -4.96
N VAL A 231 29.06 -1.22 -4.96
CA VAL A 231 28.20 -2.33 -5.38
C VAL A 231 27.50 -2.90 -4.16
N LEU A 232 26.19 -2.66 -4.06
CA LEU A 232 25.31 -3.21 -3.03
C LEU A 232 24.67 -4.51 -3.53
N GLY A 233 24.37 -5.41 -2.62
CA GLY A 233 23.77 -6.70 -2.97
C GLY A 233 24.80 -7.76 -3.44
N PRO A 234 24.38 -8.83 -4.13
CA PRO A 234 23.02 -9.08 -4.63
C PRO A 234 22.01 -9.38 -3.53
N ASP A 235 20.78 -8.89 -3.70
CA ASP A 235 19.67 -9.14 -2.79
C ASP A 235 18.43 -9.60 -3.57
N LYS A 236 17.57 -10.39 -2.92
CA LYS A 236 16.29 -10.76 -3.49
C LYS A 236 15.30 -9.60 -3.30
N PRO A 237 14.58 -9.20 -4.35
CA PRO A 237 13.52 -8.20 -4.18
C PRO A 237 12.42 -8.71 -3.24
N PRO A 238 11.69 -7.82 -2.55
CA PRO A 238 10.60 -8.19 -1.62
C PRO A 238 9.55 -9.11 -2.26
N VAL A 239 9.31 -8.94 -3.56
CA VAL A 239 8.51 -9.86 -4.40
C VAL A 239 9.42 -10.36 -5.50
N SER A 240 9.99 -11.54 -5.30
CA SER A 240 11.00 -12.10 -6.20
C SER A 240 10.38 -12.86 -7.38
N ARG A 241 9.15 -13.39 -7.24
CA ARG A 241 8.47 -14.15 -8.29
C ARG A 241 7.04 -13.67 -8.48
N ILE A 242 6.70 -13.31 -9.73
CA ILE A 242 5.34 -13.07 -10.22
C ILE A 242 5.17 -13.92 -11.48
N LYS A 243 4.10 -14.71 -11.53
CA LYS A 243 3.73 -15.49 -12.71
C LYS A 243 3.08 -14.61 -13.78
#